data_c6417551abac70d0d2f82d3f27f733e7
#
_entry.id   c6417551abac70d0d2f82d3f27f733e7
#
_cell.length_a   1.000
_cell.length_b   1.000
_cell.length_c   1.000
_cell.angle_alpha   90.00
_cell.angle_beta   90.00
_cell.angle_gamma   90.00
#
_symmetry.space_group_name_H-M   'P 1'
#
loop_
_entity.id
_entity.type
_entity.pdbx_description
1 polymer ?
#
loop_
_entity_poly.entity_id
_entity_poly.type
_entity_poly.pdbx_seq_one_letter_code
_entity_poly.pdbx_strand_id
1 'polypeptide(L)'
;VLADTPRFHRIADVVVLLAALLGSAAGAQTTGANPVQLAQATVKVDSAKHREASAFFESQDPVEVTFTTNIGRIRGDKGDTPPWRPATLSYKSPDGTLVTVPVKARTRGIWRLKMCDFPPLRLNFSGETSKGTIFDNLDKPKLVGYCQNADNYEQYILQEYQLYRIYQLITPVSHKARLMRLTYADSADGKVRARRYGFIMEEPKALGARLGGRVLEQKGAGGDNLDPLQDALFGVFQYFIGNTDFSVAALHNVELFFNEQGDVMPIAYDFDFSGAVNARYATADSSLRIANVRQRLFRGYCTDAESYNKTFAIFNEKKLEIYALYSDSIGKLMDKGRVKETLHYFDEFYKTINDRGAAKRSIIESCVRPSLR
;
A
#
# COMPACT_ATOMS: atom_id res chain seq x y z
N VAL A 1 -38.14 56.05 34.76
CA VAL A 1 -37.87 57.10 35.76
C VAL A 1 -36.38 57.30 35.83
N LEU A 2 -35.96 58.41 35.26
CA LEU A 2 -34.81 59.28 35.57
C LEU A 2 -33.40 58.61 35.64
N ALA A 3 -32.51 58.84 34.70
CA ALA A 3 -31.66 60.06 34.48
C ALA A 3 -30.57 60.15 35.55
N ASP A 4 -29.29 60.07 35.16
CA ASP A 4 -28.43 61.24 35.00
C ASP A 4 -27.00 60.86 34.65
N THR A 5 -26.49 61.51 33.60
CA THR A 5 -25.09 61.84 33.32
C THR A 5 -24.72 63.15 34.09
N PRO A 6 -23.53 63.74 34.01
CA PRO A 6 -22.18 63.38 33.53
C PRO A 6 -21.05 63.85 34.50
N ARG A 7 -19.79 63.73 34.16
CA ARG A 7 -18.75 64.77 34.26
C ARG A 7 -17.34 64.38 33.80
N PHE A 8 -16.82 65.22 32.94
CA PHE A 8 -15.47 65.41 32.41
C PHE A 8 -14.39 65.64 33.49
N HIS A 9 -13.16 65.27 33.15
CA HIS A 9 -11.89 66.03 33.30
C HIS A 9 -10.71 65.05 33.18
N ARG A 10 -9.62 65.22 32.53
CA ARG A 10 -8.84 66.30 31.87
C ARG A 10 -7.70 65.56 31.14
N ILE A 11 -7.30 66.18 30.08
CA ILE A 11 -6.13 66.00 29.21
C ILE A 11 -4.82 65.98 30.01
N ALA A 12 -3.92 65.05 29.64
CA ALA A 12 -2.46 65.30 29.79
C ALA A 12 -1.77 64.62 28.61
N ASP A 13 -1.07 65.40 27.84
CA ASP A 13 -0.23 65.13 26.69
C ASP A 13 0.90 64.16 27.09
N VAL A 14 1.11 63.09 26.33
CA VAL A 14 2.39 62.40 26.30
C VAL A 14 2.79 62.15 24.86
N VAL A 15 3.92 62.65 24.54
CA VAL A 15 4.64 62.65 23.28
C VAL A 15 4.78 61.21 22.77
N VAL A 16 4.33 60.96 21.52
CA VAL A 16 4.52 59.72 20.81
C VAL A 16 5.89 59.73 20.13
N LEU A 17 6.79 58.90 20.62
CA LEU A 17 7.99 58.51 19.88
C LEU A 17 7.59 57.36 18.93
N LEU A 18 7.51 57.63 17.63
CA LEU A 18 7.42 56.63 16.57
C LEU A 18 8.75 55.89 16.48
N ALA A 19 8.83 54.70 17.03
CA ALA A 19 9.83 53.71 16.65
C ALA A 19 9.25 52.83 15.53
N ALA A 20 9.71 53.02 14.31
CA ALA A 20 9.41 52.18 13.18
C ALA A 20 10.05 50.81 13.40
N LEU A 21 9.26 49.81 13.88
CA LEU A 21 9.60 48.42 13.82
C LEU A 21 9.21 47.90 12.43
N LEU A 22 10.19 47.79 11.55
CA LEU A 22 10.13 46.98 10.35
C LEU A 22 10.01 45.51 10.80
N GLY A 23 8.81 45.03 10.95
CA GLY A 23 8.50 43.61 11.12
C GLY A 23 8.77 42.88 9.81
N SER A 24 9.92 42.20 9.74
CA SER A 24 10.14 41.19 8.69
C SER A 24 9.09 40.11 8.84
N ALA A 25 8.10 40.08 7.94
CA ALA A 25 7.25 38.95 7.74
C ALA A 25 8.13 37.83 7.20
N ALA A 26 8.55 36.91 8.07
CA ALA A 26 9.13 35.67 7.67
C ALA A 26 7.99 34.83 7.02
N GLY A 27 7.87 34.98 5.72
CA GLY A 27 7.08 34.07 4.91
C GLY A 27 7.65 32.64 5.12
N ALA A 28 6.87 31.78 5.73
CA ALA A 28 7.16 30.37 5.75
C ALA A 28 7.09 29.86 4.30
N GLN A 29 8.22 29.91 3.60
CA GLN A 29 8.38 29.19 2.35
C GLN A 29 8.33 27.69 2.68
N THR A 30 7.20 27.06 2.45
CA THR A 30 7.14 25.60 2.30
C THR A 30 7.79 25.27 0.96
N THR A 31 9.12 25.29 0.93
CA THR A 31 9.90 24.78 -0.18
C THR A 31 9.61 23.29 -0.27
N GLY A 32 8.92 22.86 -1.33
CA GLY A 32 8.92 21.46 -1.72
C GLY A 32 10.38 21.00 -1.73
N ALA A 33 10.71 20.03 -0.90
CA ALA A 33 12.09 19.58 -0.80
C ALA A 33 12.52 18.96 -2.12
N ASN A 34 13.63 19.44 -2.69
CA ASN A 34 14.24 18.87 -3.88
C ASN A 34 14.55 17.37 -3.63
N PRO A 35 14.43 16.45 -4.61
CA PRO A 35 14.79 15.03 -4.47
C PRO A 35 16.16 14.81 -3.82
N VAL A 36 17.13 15.66 -4.13
CA VAL A 36 18.46 15.65 -3.50
C VAL A 36 18.40 15.97 -2.01
N GLN A 37 17.51 16.89 -1.57
CA GLN A 37 17.31 17.18 -0.14
C GLN A 37 16.53 16.10 0.58
N LEU A 38 15.58 15.43 -0.10
CA LEU A 38 14.89 14.22 0.40
C LEU A 38 15.89 13.09 0.69
N ALA A 39 16.91 12.94 -0.17
CA ALA A 39 17.97 11.95 0.01
C ALA A 39 18.97 12.29 1.11
N GLN A 40 19.32 13.57 1.27
CA GLN A 40 20.33 14.03 2.25
C GLN A 40 19.81 14.04 3.69
N ALA A 41 18.52 14.28 3.91
CA ALA A 41 17.93 14.31 5.26
C ALA A 41 17.91 12.93 5.96
N THR A 42 18.23 11.84 5.26
CA THR A 42 18.18 10.46 5.79
C THR A 42 19.54 9.81 5.96
N VAL A 43 20.66 10.57 5.95
CA VAL A 43 22.00 10.00 6.10
C VAL A 43 22.27 9.57 7.55
N LYS A 44 21.76 8.41 7.93
CA LYS A 44 22.49 7.39 8.65
C LYS A 44 22.31 6.09 7.87
N VAL A 45 23.17 5.87 6.91
CA VAL A 45 23.31 4.55 6.28
C VAL A 45 23.82 3.61 7.36
N ASP A 46 22.89 2.88 7.96
CA ASP A 46 23.25 1.66 8.66
C ASP A 46 23.61 0.64 7.56
N SER A 47 24.90 0.54 7.28
CA SER A 47 25.49 -0.42 6.34
C SER A 47 25.41 -1.86 6.86
N ALA A 48 24.57 -2.11 7.85
CA ALA A 48 24.36 -3.39 8.45
C ALA A 48 23.51 -4.29 7.54
N LYS A 49 24.21 -5.16 6.82
CA LYS A 49 23.75 -6.40 6.17
C LYS A 49 22.66 -6.18 5.12
N HIS A 50 23.09 -6.13 3.86
CA HIS A 50 22.24 -6.55 2.74
C HIS A 50 21.67 -7.94 3.10
N ARG A 51 20.41 -7.98 3.53
CA ARG A 51 19.72 -9.26 3.64
C ARG A 51 19.51 -9.73 2.21
N GLU A 52 19.98 -10.93 1.91
CA GLU A 52 19.65 -11.61 0.67
C GLU A 52 18.12 -11.61 0.52
N ALA A 53 17.64 -11.45 -0.71
CA ALA A 53 16.21 -11.53 -1.00
C ALA A 53 15.69 -12.88 -0.50
N SER A 54 14.57 -12.88 0.23
CA SER A 54 14.02 -14.13 0.75
C SER A 54 13.54 -15.01 -0.42
N ALA A 55 14.08 -16.24 -0.49
CA ALA A 55 13.63 -17.25 -1.45
C ALA A 55 12.12 -17.58 -1.33
N PHE A 56 11.49 -17.18 -0.22
CA PHE A 56 10.06 -17.31 -0.03
C PHE A 56 9.22 -16.74 -1.19
N PHE A 57 9.68 -15.64 -1.81
CA PHE A 57 8.95 -14.95 -2.87
C PHE A 57 9.31 -15.41 -4.30
N GLU A 58 10.19 -16.37 -4.47
CA GLU A 58 10.58 -16.86 -5.80
C GLU A 58 9.53 -17.78 -6.43
N SER A 59 8.81 -18.55 -5.61
CA SER A 59 7.71 -19.39 -6.07
C SER A 59 6.38 -18.68 -6.01
N GLN A 60 5.55 -18.88 -7.02
CA GLN A 60 4.15 -18.43 -7.06
C GLN A 60 3.18 -19.49 -6.50
N ASP A 61 3.63 -20.72 -6.26
CA ASP A 61 2.77 -21.78 -5.72
C ASP A 61 2.33 -21.45 -4.29
N PRO A 62 1.04 -21.62 -3.97
CA PRO A 62 0.54 -21.41 -2.62
C PRO A 62 1.19 -22.40 -1.65
N VAL A 63 1.56 -21.90 -0.47
CA VAL A 63 2.11 -22.74 0.61
C VAL A 63 1.02 -23.07 1.61
N GLU A 64 0.89 -24.35 1.96
CA GLU A 64 0.04 -24.79 3.06
C GLU A 64 0.73 -24.54 4.41
N VAL A 65 0.13 -23.70 5.25
CA VAL A 65 0.71 -23.28 6.54
C VAL A 65 -0.33 -23.34 7.65
N THR A 66 0.03 -23.94 8.77
CA THR A 66 -0.75 -23.81 10.01
C THR A 66 -0.18 -22.67 10.84
N PHE A 67 -0.98 -21.65 11.04
CA PHE A 67 -0.69 -20.53 11.95
C PHE A 67 -1.34 -20.79 13.31
N THR A 68 -0.53 -21.00 14.34
CA THR A 68 -1.03 -21.29 15.70
C THR A 68 -0.69 -20.13 16.64
N THR A 69 -1.69 -19.59 17.31
CA THR A 69 -1.56 -18.55 18.36
C THR A 69 -2.79 -18.60 19.26
N ASN A 70 -2.77 -17.86 20.37
CA ASN A 70 -3.99 -17.67 21.15
C ASN A 70 -4.93 -16.70 20.40
N ILE A 71 -5.89 -17.29 19.66
CA ILE A 71 -6.81 -16.57 18.78
C ILE A 71 -7.66 -15.55 19.55
N GLY A 72 -8.14 -15.93 20.74
CA GLY A 72 -8.94 -15.04 21.58
C GLY A 72 -8.16 -13.78 21.99
N ARG A 73 -6.91 -13.94 22.41
CA ARG A 73 -6.06 -12.81 22.81
C ARG A 73 -5.71 -11.90 21.65
N ILE A 74 -5.25 -12.47 20.53
CA ILE A 74 -4.83 -11.65 19.40
C ILE A 74 -6.00 -10.87 18.76
N ARG A 75 -7.21 -11.43 18.75
CA ARG A 75 -8.43 -10.73 18.31
C ARG A 75 -8.82 -9.57 19.22
N GLY A 76 -8.50 -9.66 20.51
CA GLY A 76 -8.74 -8.62 21.50
C GLY A 76 -7.74 -7.46 21.44
N ASP A 77 -6.60 -7.62 20.76
CA ASP A 77 -5.56 -6.59 20.68
C ASP A 77 -5.90 -5.52 19.63
N LYS A 78 -6.79 -4.58 19.99
CA LYS A 78 -7.33 -3.54 19.10
C LYS A 78 -6.80 -2.12 19.39
N GLY A 79 -5.82 -1.98 20.30
CA GLY A 79 -5.21 -0.69 20.64
C GLY A 79 -4.20 -0.20 19.61
N ASP A 80 -3.73 1.04 19.78
CA ASP A 80 -2.78 1.69 18.87
C ASP A 80 -1.38 1.03 18.89
N THR A 81 -0.99 0.44 20.00
CA THR A 81 0.28 -0.25 20.18
C THR A 81 0.07 -1.71 20.62
N PRO A 82 -0.45 -2.58 19.73
CA PRO A 82 -0.75 -3.95 20.08
C PRO A 82 0.53 -4.72 20.45
N PRO A 83 0.48 -5.57 21.50
CA PRO A 83 1.64 -6.33 21.92
C PRO A 83 1.99 -7.44 20.92
N TRP A 84 3.26 -7.84 20.90
CA TRP A 84 3.71 -9.04 20.20
C TRP A 84 3.25 -10.28 20.99
N ARG A 85 2.53 -11.19 20.32
CA ARG A 85 2.04 -12.46 20.87
C ARG A 85 2.86 -13.62 20.32
N PRO A 86 3.17 -14.65 21.14
CA PRO A 86 3.77 -15.88 20.63
C PRO A 86 2.87 -16.55 19.59
N ALA A 87 3.47 -17.05 18.53
CA ALA A 87 2.81 -17.82 17.49
C ALA A 87 3.79 -18.81 16.87
N THR A 88 3.29 -19.76 16.09
CA THR A 88 4.09 -20.64 15.25
C THR A 88 3.53 -20.70 13.84
N LEU A 89 4.41 -20.93 12.88
CA LEU A 89 4.07 -21.30 11.52
C LEU A 89 4.58 -22.72 11.25
N SER A 90 3.69 -23.63 10.91
CA SER A 90 4.06 -25.02 10.59
C SER A 90 3.68 -25.35 9.15
N TYR A 91 4.58 -25.99 8.43
CA TYR A 91 4.36 -26.44 7.05
C TYR A 91 5.06 -27.78 6.82
N LYS A 92 4.69 -28.49 5.76
CA LYS A 92 5.39 -29.69 5.31
C LYS A 92 6.44 -29.30 4.28
N SER A 93 7.70 -29.71 4.54
CA SER A 93 8.77 -29.63 3.55
C SER A 93 8.52 -30.63 2.40
N PRO A 94 9.25 -30.51 1.26
CA PRO A 94 9.05 -31.40 0.11
C PRO A 94 9.25 -32.89 0.42
N ASP A 95 10.05 -33.24 1.43
CA ASP A 95 10.23 -34.60 1.91
C ASP A 95 9.13 -35.10 2.87
N GLY A 96 8.10 -34.26 3.13
CA GLY A 96 6.99 -34.55 4.03
C GLY A 96 7.24 -34.24 5.50
N THR A 97 8.44 -33.82 5.89
CA THR A 97 8.78 -33.47 7.27
C THR A 97 8.00 -32.23 7.73
N LEU A 98 7.40 -32.29 8.93
CA LEU A 98 6.73 -31.16 9.53
C LEU A 98 7.78 -30.19 10.13
N VAL A 99 7.86 -29.00 9.53
CA VAL A 99 8.71 -27.91 10.02
C VAL A 99 7.85 -26.92 10.80
N THR A 100 8.28 -26.57 12.03
CA THR A 100 7.59 -25.57 12.87
C THR A 100 8.53 -24.45 13.21
N VAL A 101 8.17 -23.22 12.83
CA VAL A 101 8.97 -22.01 13.04
C VAL A 101 8.28 -21.13 14.09
N PRO A 102 8.90 -20.90 15.25
CA PRO A 102 8.43 -19.95 16.23
C PRO A 102 8.51 -18.52 15.69
N VAL A 103 7.43 -17.77 15.84
CA VAL A 103 7.33 -16.37 15.45
C VAL A 103 6.60 -15.56 16.52
N LYS A 104 6.65 -14.24 16.42
CA LYS A 104 5.72 -13.37 17.14
C LYS A 104 4.75 -12.74 16.14
N ALA A 105 3.51 -12.58 16.55
CA ALA A 105 2.49 -11.92 15.74
C ALA A 105 1.86 -10.77 16.53
N ARG A 106 1.50 -9.70 15.84
CA ARG A 106 0.69 -8.62 16.38
C ARG A 106 -0.32 -8.12 15.36
N THR A 107 -1.41 -7.58 15.84
CA THR A 107 -2.41 -6.93 15.01
C THR A 107 -1.86 -5.64 14.41
N ARG A 108 -2.39 -5.22 13.25
CA ARG A 108 -2.04 -3.98 12.56
C ARG A 108 -3.25 -3.39 11.82
N GLY A 109 -3.06 -2.19 11.29
CA GLY A 109 -4.07 -1.46 10.55
C GLY A 109 -4.96 -0.62 11.45
N ILE A 110 -5.78 0.23 10.84
CA ILE A 110 -6.69 1.15 11.54
C ILE A 110 -8.13 0.68 11.34
N TRP A 111 -8.61 0.67 10.11
CA TRP A 111 -10.00 0.34 9.79
C TRP A 111 -10.28 -1.16 9.95
N ARG A 112 -9.46 -2.03 9.33
CA ARG A 112 -9.65 -3.50 9.40
C ARG A 112 -9.46 -4.05 10.82
N LEU A 113 -8.66 -3.37 11.65
CA LEU A 113 -8.50 -3.73 13.06
C LEU A 113 -9.82 -3.62 13.85
N LYS A 114 -10.66 -2.65 13.49
CA LYS A 114 -11.97 -2.41 14.14
C LYS A 114 -13.08 -3.28 13.54
N MET A 115 -13.07 -3.49 12.23
CA MET A 115 -14.19 -4.06 11.46
C MET A 115 -14.07 -5.56 11.19
N CYS A 116 -12.85 -6.13 11.24
CA CYS A 116 -12.66 -7.54 10.91
C CYS A 116 -12.82 -8.45 12.15
N ASP A 117 -13.38 -9.63 11.92
CA ASP A 117 -13.41 -10.70 12.93
C ASP A 117 -12.01 -11.21 13.26
N PHE A 118 -11.16 -11.26 12.23
CA PHE A 118 -9.74 -11.54 12.39
C PHE A 118 -8.92 -10.40 11.76
N PRO A 119 -8.17 -9.65 12.60
CA PRO A 119 -7.44 -8.48 12.13
C PRO A 119 -6.24 -8.86 11.28
N PRO A 120 -5.78 -7.96 10.38
CA PRO A 120 -4.50 -8.13 9.69
C PRO A 120 -3.36 -8.21 10.69
N LEU A 121 -2.33 -8.98 10.36
CA LEU A 121 -1.20 -9.23 11.25
C LEU A 121 0.10 -8.66 10.68
N ARG A 122 1.03 -8.38 11.58
CA ARG A 122 2.46 -8.31 11.31
C ARG A 122 3.11 -9.48 12.04
N LEU A 123 3.91 -10.25 11.32
CA LEU A 123 4.74 -11.31 11.89
C LEU A 123 6.10 -10.73 12.30
N ASN A 124 6.81 -11.43 13.16
CA ASN A 124 8.20 -11.11 13.52
C ASN A 124 8.96 -12.43 13.63
N PHE A 125 9.84 -12.67 12.67
CA PHE A 125 10.69 -13.84 12.58
C PHE A 125 12.00 -13.58 13.34
N SER A 126 12.51 -14.60 14.01
CA SER A 126 13.89 -14.63 14.48
C SER A 126 14.76 -15.24 13.39
N GLY A 127 15.87 -14.59 13.04
CA GLY A 127 16.82 -15.12 12.07
C GLY A 127 17.43 -16.46 12.49
N GLU A 128 17.46 -16.77 13.79
CA GLU A 128 17.94 -18.07 14.29
C GLU A 128 16.94 -19.20 14.01
N THR A 129 15.64 -18.94 14.25
CA THR A 129 14.59 -19.98 14.13
C THR A 129 14.05 -20.14 12.73
N SER A 130 14.18 -19.13 11.87
CA SER A 130 13.76 -19.19 10.46
C SER A 130 14.84 -19.65 9.51
N LYS A 131 16.12 -19.67 9.94
CA LYS A 131 17.26 -20.05 9.11
C LYS A 131 17.10 -21.45 8.52
N GLY A 132 17.33 -21.58 7.22
CA GLY A 132 17.19 -22.85 6.48
C GLY A 132 15.76 -23.34 6.28
N THR A 133 14.74 -22.54 6.66
CA THR A 133 13.33 -22.82 6.37
C THR A 133 12.86 -22.02 5.15
N ILE A 134 11.65 -22.29 4.65
CA ILE A 134 11.05 -21.46 3.59
C ILE A 134 10.88 -19.99 4.00
N PHE A 135 10.90 -19.69 5.29
CA PHE A 135 10.76 -18.32 5.84
C PHE A 135 12.11 -17.65 6.12
N ASP A 136 13.20 -18.23 5.64
CA ASP A 136 14.53 -17.63 5.81
C ASP A 136 14.59 -16.22 5.20
N ASN A 137 15.34 -15.34 5.85
CA ASN A 137 15.48 -13.93 5.49
C ASN A 137 14.19 -13.07 5.59
N LEU A 138 13.08 -13.59 6.11
CA LEU A 138 11.96 -12.75 6.54
C LEU A 138 12.23 -12.12 7.92
N ASP A 139 11.86 -10.85 8.11
CA ASP A 139 11.98 -10.14 9.40
C ASP A 139 10.59 -9.84 9.98
N LYS A 140 9.94 -8.80 9.49
CA LYS A 140 8.64 -8.35 10.00
C LYS A 140 7.60 -8.12 8.91
N PRO A 141 7.31 -9.12 8.07
CA PRO A 141 6.39 -8.97 6.96
C PRO A 141 4.95 -8.75 7.43
N LYS A 142 4.17 -8.11 6.55
CA LYS A 142 2.71 -8.01 6.69
C LYS A 142 2.10 -9.34 6.24
N LEU A 143 1.25 -9.93 7.08
CA LEU A 143 0.36 -11.03 6.71
C LEU A 143 -1.04 -10.46 6.45
N VAL A 144 -1.47 -10.54 5.21
CA VAL A 144 -2.83 -10.19 4.78
C VAL A 144 -3.68 -11.44 4.85
N GLY A 145 -4.66 -11.44 5.75
CA GLY A 145 -5.56 -12.57 5.96
C GLY A 145 -7.03 -12.16 5.82
N TYR A 146 -7.93 -13.12 6.02
CA TYR A 146 -9.36 -12.89 5.91
C TYR A 146 -9.84 -11.85 6.93
N CYS A 147 -10.82 -11.03 6.54
CA CYS A 147 -11.48 -10.08 7.44
C CYS A 147 -12.63 -10.77 8.19
N GLN A 148 -13.48 -11.49 7.48
CA GLN A 148 -14.53 -12.34 8.04
C GLN A 148 -14.39 -13.77 7.53
N ASN A 149 -14.77 -14.75 8.36
CA ASN A 149 -14.67 -16.17 7.99
C ASN A 149 -15.81 -16.58 7.05
N ALA A 150 -15.83 -16.02 5.84
CA ALA A 150 -16.81 -16.27 4.81
C ALA A 150 -16.13 -16.33 3.42
N ASP A 151 -16.71 -17.11 2.50
CA ASP A 151 -16.10 -17.40 1.21
C ASP A 151 -15.93 -16.16 0.34
N ASN A 152 -16.87 -15.23 0.37
CA ASN A 152 -16.75 -13.97 -0.36
C ASN A 152 -15.57 -13.11 0.12
N TYR A 153 -15.20 -13.16 1.41
CA TYR A 153 -14.03 -12.44 1.93
C TYR A 153 -12.72 -13.11 1.52
N GLU A 154 -12.71 -14.44 1.36
CA GLU A 154 -11.56 -15.14 0.80
C GLU A 154 -11.33 -14.76 -0.67
N GLN A 155 -12.41 -14.55 -1.43
CA GLN A 155 -12.32 -14.08 -2.81
C GLN A 155 -11.71 -12.68 -2.92
N TYR A 156 -11.90 -11.79 -1.93
CA TYR A 156 -11.22 -10.48 -1.91
C TYR A 156 -9.72 -10.64 -1.75
N ILE A 157 -9.27 -11.56 -0.88
CA ILE A 157 -7.84 -11.87 -0.69
C ILE A 157 -7.21 -12.41 -1.97
N LEU A 158 -7.87 -13.36 -2.64
CA LEU A 158 -7.39 -13.92 -3.89
C LEU A 158 -7.30 -12.85 -4.98
N GLN A 159 -8.31 -11.98 -5.08
CA GLN A 159 -8.32 -10.88 -6.04
C GLN A 159 -7.22 -9.85 -5.74
N GLU A 160 -7.05 -9.44 -4.49
CA GLU A 160 -5.99 -8.52 -4.08
C GLU A 160 -4.60 -9.11 -4.39
N TYR A 161 -4.40 -10.40 -4.11
CA TYR A 161 -3.16 -11.09 -4.46
C TYR A 161 -2.89 -11.09 -5.97
N GLN A 162 -3.91 -11.31 -6.82
CA GLN A 162 -3.77 -11.19 -8.28
C GLN A 162 -3.32 -9.80 -8.70
N LEU A 163 -3.78 -8.73 -8.03
CA LEU A 163 -3.34 -7.37 -8.34
C LEU A 163 -1.85 -7.15 -8.04
N TYR A 164 -1.29 -7.76 -6.98
CA TYR A 164 0.16 -7.76 -6.75
C TYR A 164 0.89 -8.49 -7.87
N ARG A 165 0.40 -9.62 -8.35
CA ARG A 165 1.00 -10.34 -9.49
C ARG A 165 0.95 -9.52 -10.77
N ILE A 166 -0.16 -8.84 -11.05
CA ILE A 166 -0.28 -7.94 -12.21
C ILE A 166 0.73 -6.80 -12.10
N TYR A 167 0.86 -6.19 -10.92
CA TYR A 167 1.78 -5.08 -10.74
C TYR A 167 3.23 -5.50 -10.97
N GLN A 168 3.61 -6.72 -10.57
CA GLN A 168 4.92 -7.31 -10.85
C GLN A 168 5.16 -7.57 -12.35
N LEU A 169 4.12 -7.84 -13.15
CA LEU A 169 4.25 -7.96 -14.62
C LEU A 169 4.50 -6.61 -15.31
N ILE A 170 4.00 -5.54 -14.71
CA ILE A 170 4.07 -4.18 -15.29
C ILE A 170 5.39 -3.50 -14.95
N THR A 171 5.88 -3.68 -13.71
CA THR A 171 7.13 -3.06 -13.26
C THR A 171 7.85 -3.92 -12.23
N PRO A 172 9.20 -4.02 -12.31
CA PRO A 172 10.00 -4.65 -11.25
C PRO A 172 9.98 -3.83 -9.95
N VAL A 173 9.62 -2.52 -10.03
CA VAL A 173 9.51 -1.61 -8.88
C VAL A 173 8.14 -1.82 -8.21
N SER A 174 7.98 -3.00 -7.63
CA SER A 174 6.74 -3.48 -7.00
C SER A 174 7.06 -4.48 -5.90
N HIS A 175 6.18 -4.60 -4.90
CA HIS A 175 6.32 -5.62 -3.87
C HIS A 175 6.09 -7.01 -4.43
N LYS A 176 6.95 -7.95 -4.05
CA LYS A 176 6.64 -9.38 -4.17
C LYS A 176 5.63 -9.78 -3.10
N ALA A 177 4.80 -10.75 -3.43
CA ALA A 177 3.85 -11.35 -2.49
C ALA A 177 3.80 -12.87 -2.73
N ARG A 178 3.48 -13.66 -1.71
CA ARG A 178 3.27 -15.09 -1.84
C ARG A 178 2.00 -15.54 -1.14
N LEU A 179 1.17 -16.26 -1.88
CA LEU A 179 -0.09 -16.83 -1.39
C LEU A 179 0.17 -18.02 -0.45
N MET A 180 -0.64 -18.12 0.60
CA MET A 180 -0.64 -19.23 1.53
C MET A 180 -2.06 -19.72 1.76
N ARG A 181 -2.23 -21.05 1.90
CA ARG A 181 -3.43 -21.66 2.46
C ARG A 181 -3.25 -21.80 3.97
N LEU A 182 -3.85 -20.89 4.72
CA LEU A 182 -3.66 -20.79 6.17
C LEU A 182 -4.71 -21.60 6.94
N THR A 183 -4.25 -22.49 7.80
CA THR A 183 -5.06 -23.11 8.86
C THR A 183 -4.81 -22.33 10.15
N TYR A 184 -5.83 -21.65 10.67
CA TYR A 184 -5.76 -20.88 11.91
C TYR A 184 -6.11 -21.78 13.10
N ALA A 185 -5.12 -22.16 13.88
CA ALA A 185 -5.28 -23.01 15.05
C ALA A 185 -5.17 -22.19 16.35
N ASP A 186 -6.06 -22.45 17.30
CA ASP A 186 -6.05 -21.78 18.59
C ASP A 186 -5.14 -22.53 19.57
N SER A 187 -4.11 -21.88 20.07
CA SER A 187 -3.20 -22.50 21.06
C SER A 187 -3.84 -22.72 22.45
N ALA A 188 -5.02 -22.16 22.70
CA ALA A 188 -5.71 -22.32 23.97
C ALA A 188 -6.39 -23.70 24.10
N ASP A 189 -6.89 -24.27 22.99
CA ASP A 189 -7.64 -25.53 22.98
C ASP A 189 -7.30 -26.47 21.83
N GLY A 190 -6.34 -26.11 21.01
CA GLY A 190 -5.89 -26.87 19.84
C GLY A 190 -6.86 -26.88 18.66
N LYS A 191 -8.00 -26.20 18.73
CA LYS A 191 -9.02 -26.23 17.68
C LYS A 191 -8.69 -25.34 16.48
N VAL A 192 -9.01 -25.82 15.29
CA VAL A 192 -8.98 -25.04 14.07
C VAL A 192 -10.18 -24.11 14.03
N ARG A 193 -9.93 -22.80 13.92
CA ARG A 193 -10.96 -21.75 13.86
C ARG A 193 -11.34 -21.40 12.41
N ALA A 194 -10.39 -21.49 11.50
CA ALA A 194 -10.62 -21.19 10.07
C ALA A 194 -9.57 -21.86 9.19
N ARG A 195 -9.92 -22.06 7.92
CA ARG A 195 -8.99 -22.39 6.83
C ARG A 195 -9.26 -21.44 5.70
N ARG A 196 -8.33 -20.52 5.43
CA ARG A 196 -8.52 -19.43 4.45
C ARG A 196 -7.22 -19.10 3.73
N TYR A 197 -7.33 -18.60 2.52
CA TYR A 197 -6.19 -18.00 1.86
C TYR A 197 -5.77 -16.69 2.52
N GLY A 198 -4.50 -16.42 2.47
CA GLY A 198 -3.84 -15.19 2.87
C GLY A 198 -2.52 -15.06 2.15
N PHE A 199 -1.86 -13.94 2.23
CA PHE A 199 -0.53 -13.78 1.63
C PHE A 199 0.40 -12.97 2.53
N ILE A 200 1.69 -13.26 2.40
CA ILE A 200 2.75 -12.42 2.94
C ILE A 200 3.22 -11.49 1.83
N MET A 201 3.40 -10.22 2.16
CA MET A 201 3.95 -9.19 1.30
C MET A 201 5.41 -8.91 1.68
N GLU A 202 6.27 -8.72 0.66
CA GLU A 202 7.66 -8.32 0.83
C GLU A 202 7.78 -7.04 1.66
N GLU A 203 8.77 -6.99 2.53
CA GLU A 203 9.01 -5.83 3.38
C GLU A 203 9.71 -4.70 2.61
N PRO A 204 9.49 -3.42 2.98
CA PRO A 204 10.13 -2.27 2.32
C PRO A 204 11.66 -2.36 2.29
N LYS A 205 12.27 -2.84 3.37
CA LYS A 205 13.73 -3.03 3.40
C LYS A 205 14.22 -4.10 2.43
N ALA A 206 13.51 -5.22 2.36
CA ALA A 206 13.85 -6.31 1.44
C ALA A 206 13.65 -5.88 -0.02
N LEU A 207 12.55 -5.17 -0.31
CA LEU A 207 12.29 -4.56 -1.61
C LEU A 207 13.42 -3.59 -1.99
N GLY A 208 13.79 -2.66 -1.09
CA GLY A 208 14.87 -1.71 -1.33
C GLY A 208 16.20 -2.42 -1.64
N ALA A 209 16.57 -3.43 -0.85
CA ALA A 209 17.78 -4.21 -1.08
C ALA A 209 17.73 -4.98 -2.42
N ARG A 210 16.60 -5.59 -2.76
CA ARG A 210 16.40 -6.31 -4.04
C ARG A 210 16.53 -5.41 -5.26
N LEU A 211 16.11 -4.15 -5.15
CA LEU A 211 16.13 -3.17 -6.25
C LEU A 211 17.41 -2.31 -6.26
N GLY A 212 18.37 -2.54 -5.35
CA GLY A 212 19.61 -1.77 -5.29
C GLY A 212 19.40 -0.34 -4.77
N GLY A 213 18.56 -0.16 -3.75
CA GLY A 213 18.30 1.15 -3.17
C GLY A 213 17.62 1.06 -1.80
N ARG A 214 16.79 2.03 -1.48
CA ARG A 214 16.09 2.09 -0.19
C ARG A 214 14.68 2.68 -0.32
N VAL A 215 13.83 2.37 0.64
CA VAL A 215 12.51 3.00 0.78
C VAL A 215 12.64 4.25 1.66
N LEU A 216 12.03 5.36 1.21
CA LEU A 216 12.00 6.63 1.92
C LEU A 216 10.76 6.69 2.83
N GLU A 217 10.95 7.23 4.03
CA GLU A 217 9.88 7.47 5.00
C GLU A 217 9.41 8.94 5.00
N GLN A 218 10.04 9.78 4.18
CA GLN A 218 9.76 11.21 4.13
C GLN A 218 8.52 11.51 3.30
N LYS A 219 7.57 12.21 3.92
CA LYS A 219 6.33 12.69 3.30
C LYS A 219 6.56 13.99 2.51
N GLY A 220 5.60 14.34 1.65
CA GLY A 220 5.56 15.60 0.93
C GLY A 220 6.09 15.54 -0.51
N ALA A 221 6.40 14.35 -1.04
CA ALA A 221 6.79 14.22 -2.45
C ALA A 221 5.65 14.63 -3.38
N GLY A 222 5.94 15.50 -4.33
CA GLY A 222 5.08 15.87 -5.45
C GLY A 222 5.55 15.23 -6.76
N GLY A 223 4.80 15.40 -7.85
CA GLY A 223 5.14 14.84 -9.17
C GLY A 223 6.53 15.24 -9.66
N ASP A 224 6.96 16.48 -9.39
CA ASP A 224 8.29 16.98 -9.79
C ASP A 224 9.47 16.26 -9.09
N ASN A 225 9.18 15.48 -8.06
CA ASN A 225 10.18 14.71 -7.32
C ASN A 225 10.30 13.28 -7.82
N LEU A 226 9.42 12.81 -8.70
CA LEU A 226 9.30 11.41 -9.09
C LEU A 226 9.92 11.14 -10.46
N ASP A 227 10.40 9.91 -10.65
CA ASP A 227 10.73 9.42 -11.99
C ASP A 227 9.48 9.43 -12.88
N PRO A 228 9.51 10.11 -14.03
CA PRO A 228 8.30 10.33 -14.84
C PRO A 228 7.64 9.04 -15.34
N LEU A 229 8.44 8.04 -15.71
CA LEU A 229 7.91 6.77 -16.22
C LEU A 229 7.28 5.95 -15.08
N GLN A 230 7.94 5.85 -13.94
CA GLN A 230 7.41 5.11 -12.80
C GLN A 230 6.19 5.79 -12.18
N ASP A 231 6.13 7.13 -12.20
CA ASP A 231 4.92 7.87 -11.79
C ASP A 231 3.76 7.61 -12.74
N ALA A 232 4.00 7.61 -14.07
CA ALA A 232 2.99 7.23 -15.04
C ALA A 232 2.51 5.79 -14.85
N LEU A 233 3.43 4.82 -14.68
CA LEU A 233 3.10 3.41 -14.42
C LEU A 233 2.28 3.25 -13.15
N PHE A 234 2.67 3.90 -12.06
CA PHE A 234 1.96 3.91 -10.81
C PHE A 234 0.54 4.49 -10.97
N GLY A 235 0.41 5.69 -11.52
CA GLY A 235 -0.88 6.36 -11.68
C GLY A 235 -1.84 5.59 -12.60
N VAL A 236 -1.33 5.08 -13.74
CA VAL A 236 -2.13 4.28 -14.67
C VAL A 236 -2.49 2.92 -14.09
N PHE A 237 -1.61 2.28 -13.30
CA PHE A 237 -1.96 1.04 -12.59
C PHE A 237 -3.07 1.28 -11.56
N GLN A 238 -2.99 2.35 -10.77
CA GLN A 238 -4.06 2.71 -9.83
C GLN A 238 -5.40 2.93 -10.56
N TYR A 239 -5.37 3.60 -11.71
CA TYR A 239 -6.55 3.77 -12.55
C TYR A 239 -7.05 2.45 -13.17
N PHE A 240 -6.13 1.57 -13.62
CA PHE A 240 -6.46 0.25 -14.14
C PHE A 240 -7.26 -0.59 -13.15
N ILE A 241 -6.81 -0.65 -11.91
CA ILE A 241 -7.49 -1.40 -10.84
C ILE A 241 -8.64 -0.61 -10.20
N GLY A 242 -8.82 0.67 -10.54
CA GLY A 242 -9.84 1.55 -9.93
C GLY A 242 -9.58 1.84 -8.45
N ASN A 243 -8.31 1.97 -8.07
CA ASN A 243 -7.96 2.34 -6.70
C ASN A 243 -7.84 3.86 -6.57
N THR A 244 -8.56 4.42 -5.62
CA THR A 244 -8.49 5.84 -5.27
C THR A 244 -8.02 6.06 -3.82
N ASP A 245 -7.77 4.98 -3.07
CA ASP A 245 -7.35 5.03 -1.68
C ASP A 245 -5.82 5.09 -1.56
N PHE A 246 -5.24 6.15 -2.08
CA PHE A 246 -3.79 6.39 -1.98
C PHE A 246 -3.43 7.86 -1.94
N SER A 247 -2.24 8.15 -1.40
CA SER A 247 -1.63 9.48 -1.46
C SER A 247 -0.11 9.37 -1.44
N VAL A 248 0.54 9.79 -2.53
CA VAL A 248 2.01 9.84 -2.62
C VAL A 248 2.58 10.79 -1.58
N ALA A 249 2.04 12.01 -1.49
CA ALA A 249 2.52 13.01 -0.54
C ALA A 249 2.36 12.59 0.93
N ALA A 250 1.29 11.84 1.27
CA ALA A 250 1.05 11.38 2.63
C ALA A 250 1.68 10.00 2.93
N LEU A 251 2.26 9.32 1.95
CA LEU A 251 2.68 7.92 2.03
C LEU A 251 1.54 7.01 2.51
N HIS A 252 0.33 7.24 1.99
CA HIS A 252 -0.82 6.41 2.26
C HIS A 252 -0.99 5.40 1.13
N ASN A 253 -0.87 4.12 1.45
CA ASN A 253 -0.88 2.99 0.49
C ASN A 253 0.15 3.14 -0.65
N VAL A 254 1.21 3.89 -0.37
CA VAL A 254 2.33 4.17 -1.26
C VAL A 254 3.63 4.13 -0.47
N GLU A 255 4.66 3.51 -1.03
CA GLU A 255 6.04 3.64 -0.60
C GLU A 255 6.84 4.37 -1.69
N LEU A 256 7.90 5.08 -1.30
CA LEU A 256 8.82 5.74 -2.23
C LEU A 256 10.13 4.99 -2.23
N PHE A 257 10.49 4.44 -3.36
CA PHE A 257 11.79 3.80 -3.56
C PHE A 257 12.77 4.82 -4.13
N PHE A 258 13.98 4.86 -3.57
CA PHE A 258 15.08 5.71 -4.01
C PHE A 258 16.23 4.82 -4.45
N ASN A 259 16.65 4.93 -5.71
CA ASN A 259 17.75 4.17 -6.29
C ASN A 259 19.09 4.88 -6.15
N GLU A 260 20.17 4.24 -6.57
CA GLU A 260 21.53 4.81 -6.55
C GLU A 260 21.74 5.93 -7.56
N GLN A 261 20.89 6.01 -8.60
CA GLN A 261 20.91 7.07 -9.63
C GLN A 261 20.29 8.38 -9.14
N GLY A 262 19.58 8.33 -8.00
CA GLY A 262 18.91 9.50 -7.43
C GLY A 262 17.43 9.60 -7.80
N ASP A 263 16.87 8.58 -8.48
CA ASP A 263 15.46 8.59 -8.87
C ASP A 263 14.57 8.18 -7.69
N VAL A 264 13.43 8.85 -7.57
CA VAL A 264 12.37 8.52 -6.60
C VAL A 264 11.19 7.91 -7.33
N MET A 265 10.82 6.69 -6.96
CA MET A 265 9.82 5.88 -7.67
C MET A 265 8.68 5.50 -6.71
N PRO A 266 7.41 5.82 -7.02
CA PRO A 266 6.26 5.43 -6.20
C PRO A 266 5.93 3.96 -6.40
N ILE A 267 5.64 3.27 -5.29
CA ILE A 267 5.26 1.86 -5.25
C ILE A 267 3.89 1.73 -4.58
N ALA A 268 2.93 1.17 -5.29
CA ALA A 268 1.59 0.93 -4.79
C ALA A 268 1.50 -0.34 -3.93
N TYR A 269 0.68 -0.29 -2.89
CA TYR A 269 0.29 -1.45 -2.09
C TYR A 269 -1.09 -1.25 -1.43
N ASP A 270 -1.66 -2.31 -0.82
CA ASP A 270 -2.97 -2.31 -0.13
C ASP A 270 -4.12 -1.99 -1.10
N PHE A 271 -4.51 -3.00 -1.92
CA PHE A 271 -5.43 -2.82 -3.03
C PHE A 271 -6.87 -3.21 -2.71
N ASP A 272 -7.20 -3.57 -1.47
CA ASP A 272 -8.50 -4.12 -1.09
C ASP A 272 -9.66 -3.12 -1.24
N PHE A 273 -9.39 -1.81 -1.26
CA PHE A 273 -10.36 -0.75 -1.56
C PHE A 273 -10.50 -0.44 -3.07
N SER A 274 -9.83 -1.19 -3.95
CA SER A 274 -9.91 -0.96 -5.39
C SER A 274 -11.22 -1.46 -6.01
N GLY A 275 -11.62 -0.85 -7.13
CA GLY A 275 -12.76 -1.29 -7.93
C GLY A 275 -12.60 -2.71 -8.49
N ALA A 276 -11.36 -3.17 -8.74
CA ALA A 276 -11.08 -4.52 -9.19
C ALA A 276 -11.35 -5.57 -8.10
N VAL A 277 -11.07 -5.28 -6.83
CA VAL A 277 -11.43 -6.14 -5.69
C VAL A 277 -12.91 -6.04 -5.40
N ASN A 278 -13.49 -4.87 -5.45
CA ASN A 278 -14.90 -4.60 -5.20
C ASN A 278 -15.39 -5.26 -3.89
N ALA A 279 -14.64 -5.02 -2.82
CA ALA A 279 -14.99 -5.54 -1.51
C ALA A 279 -16.23 -4.83 -0.96
N ARG A 280 -17.13 -5.56 -0.30
CA ARG A 280 -18.38 -4.99 0.26
C ARG A 280 -18.14 -3.89 1.28
N TYR A 281 -16.99 -3.86 1.90
CA TYR A 281 -16.59 -2.82 2.84
C TYR A 281 -15.88 -1.64 2.18
N ALA A 282 -15.47 -1.76 0.92
CA ALA A 282 -14.77 -0.69 0.23
C ALA A 282 -15.75 0.44 -0.13
N THR A 283 -15.43 1.63 0.29
CA THR A 283 -16.18 2.86 -0.01
C THR A 283 -15.26 3.88 -0.68
N ALA A 284 -15.80 4.63 -1.62
CA ALA A 284 -15.10 5.77 -2.18
C ALA A 284 -15.07 6.92 -1.16
N ASP A 285 -13.97 7.67 -1.14
CA ASP A 285 -13.89 8.90 -0.37
C ASP A 285 -14.95 9.91 -0.90
N SER A 286 -15.76 10.46 -0.02
CA SER A 286 -16.86 11.37 -0.36
C SER A 286 -16.40 12.65 -1.06
N SER A 287 -15.15 13.06 -0.90
CA SER A 287 -14.56 14.22 -1.57
C SER A 287 -14.29 13.98 -3.07
N LEU A 288 -14.25 12.73 -3.53
CA LEU A 288 -13.82 12.37 -4.89
C LEU A 288 -14.94 12.43 -5.94
N ARG A 289 -16.18 12.72 -5.56
CA ARG A 289 -17.34 12.82 -6.47
C ARG A 289 -17.54 11.59 -7.37
N ILE A 290 -17.20 10.39 -6.88
CA ILE A 290 -17.50 9.11 -7.51
C ILE A 290 -18.54 8.36 -6.70
N ALA A 291 -19.43 7.64 -7.37
CA ALA A 291 -20.57 6.99 -6.72
C ALA A 291 -20.15 5.76 -5.89
N ASN A 292 -19.10 5.06 -6.32
CA ASN A 292 -18.59 3.86 -5.66
C ASN A 292 -17.18 3.53 -6.18
N VAL A 293 -16.52 2.56 -5.57
CA VAL A 293 -15.14 2.17 -5.92
C VAL A 293 -15.00 1.59 -7.34
N ARG A 294 -16.07 1.15 -7.98
CA ARG A 294 -16.06 0.65 -9.37
C ARG A 294 -15.90 1.76 -10.39
N GLN A 295 -16.22 2.99 -10.04
CA GLN A 295 -16.03 4.14 -10.91
C GLN A 295 -14.57 4.57 -10.91
N ARG A 296 -13.90 4.46 -12.06
CA ARG A 296 -12.51 4.88 -12.20
C ARG A 296 -12.37 6.40 -12.12
N LEU A 297 -11.36 6.83 -11.38
CA LEU A 297 -10.92 8.21 -11.33
C LEU A 297 -9.39 8.22 -11.34
N PHE A 298 -8.80 8.95 -12.31
CA PHE A 298 -7.36 9.11 -12.35
C PHE A 298 -6.91 10.12 -11.29
N ARG A 299 -5.95 9.74 -10.45
CA ARG A 299 -5.39 10.54 -9.37
C ARG A 299 -3.87 10.58 -9.36
N GLY A 300 -3.22 10.08 -10.44
CA GLY A 300 -1.77 10.21 -10.63
C GLY A 300 -1.36 11.65 -10.87
N TYR A 301 -0.13 11.97 -10.59
CA TYR A 301 0.42 13.28 -10.95
C TYR A 301 0.53 13.44 -12.46
N CYS A 302 0.60 14.70 -12.92
CA CYS A 302 0.86 14.99 -14.32
C CYS A 302 2.33 14.72 -14.64
N THR A 303 2.57 13.96 -15.71
CA THR A 303 3.90 13.68 -16.24
C THR A 303 3.94 13.95 -17.75
N ASP A 304 5.04 13.66 -18.41
CA ASP A 304 5.20 13.91 -19.84
C ASP A 304 4.43 12.91 -20.71
N ALA A 305 4.17 13.30 -21.95
CA ALA A 305 3.40 12.48 -22.91
C ALA A 305 4.13 11.20 -23.31
N GLU A 306 5.45 11.19 -23.31
CA GLU A 306 6.26 10.01 -23.64
C GLU A 306 6.10 8.92 -22.58
N SER A 307 6.14 9.30 -21.30
CA SER A 307 5.94 8.40 -20.16
C SER A 307 4.55 7.77 -20.17
N TYR A 308 3.49 8.52 -20.48
CA TYR A 308 2.14 7.94 -20.66
C TYR A 308 2.08 6.98 -21.86
N ASN A 309 2.67 7.33 -23.01
CA ASN A 309 2.66 6.47 -24.18
C ASN A 309 3.42 5.15 -23.94
N LYS A 310 4.58 5.21 -23.30
CA LYS A 310 5.34 4.01 -22.86
C LYS A 310 4.53 3.15 -21.91
N THR A 311 3.87 3.78 -20.95
CA THR A 311 3.00 3.08 -19.99
C THR A 311 1.85 2.35 -20.69
N PHE A 312 1.14 3.00 -21.60
CA PHE A 312 0.05 2.35 -22.36
C PHE A 312 0.57 1.19 -23.23
N ALA A 313 1.77 1.34 -23.82
CA ALA A 313 2.42 0.28 -24.57
C ALA A 313 2.73 -0.94 -23.68
N ILE A 314 3.28 -0.73 -22.48
CA ILE A 314 3.55 -1.79 -21.50
C ILE A 314 2.26 -2.53 -21.12
N PHE A 315 1.18 -1.81 -20.82
CA PHE A 315 -0.11 -2.44 -20.51
C PHE A 315 -0.64 -3.28 -21.67
N ASN A 316 -0.56 -2.78 -22.90
CA ASN A 316 -0.98 -3.52 -24.09
C ASN A 316 -0.12 -4.76 -24.34
N GLU A 317 1.20 -4.66 -24.21
CA GLU A 317 2.13 -5.79 -24.31
C GLU A 317 1.81 -6.87 -23.29
N LYS A 318 1.58 -6.48 -22.03
CA LYS A 318 1.32 -7.40 -20.92
C LYS A 318 -0.12 -7.90 -20.84
N LYS A 319 -1.02 -7.44 -21.70
CA LYS A 319 -2.45 -7.79 -21.64
C LYS A 319 -2.69 -9.29 -21.55
N LEU A 320 -2.09 -10.08 -22.42
CA LEU A 320 -2.31 -11.53 -22.45
C LEU A 320 -1.76 -12.21 -21.18
N GLU A 321 -0.61 -11.79 -20.67
CA GLU A 321 -0.03 -12.29 -19.44
C GLU A 321 -0.93 -11.96 -18.24
N ILE A 322 -1.46 -10.74 -18.17
CA ILE A 322 -2.41 -10.29 -17.13
C ILE A 322 -3.67 -11.18 -17.13
N TYR A 323 -4.23 -11.43 -18.31
CA TYR A 323 -5.45 -12.27 -18.42
C TYR A 323 -5.17 -13.72 -18.09
N ALA A 324 -4.00 -14.25 -18.44
CA ALA A 324 -3.57 -15.61 -18.12
C ALA A 324 -3.52 -15.88 -16.61
N LEU A 325 -3.24 -14.87 -15.77
CA LEU A 325 -3.28 -15.00 -14.32
C LEU A 325 -4.66 -15.43 -13.79
N TYR A 326 -5.74 -15.15 -14.51
CA TYR A 326 -7.10 -15.52 -14.11
C TYR A 326 -7.51 -16.92 -14.60
N SER A 327 -6.66 -17.61 -15.36
CA SER A 327 -6.86 -18.98 -15.84
C SER A 327 -5.81 -19.98 -15.33
N ASP A 328 -4.78 -19.51 -14.64
CA ASP A 328 -3.74 -20.35 -14.04
C ASP A 328 -4.22 -21.10 -12.78
N SER A 329 -3.31 -21.76 -12.05
CA SER A 329 -3.64 -22.50 -10.82
C SER A 329 -4.27 -21.64 -9.74
N ILE A 330 -3.84 -20.38 -9.61
CA ILE A 330 -4.36 -19.43 -8.62
C ILE A 330 -5.67 -18.80 -9.09
N GLY A 331 -5.77 -18.40 -10.36
CA GLY A 331 -7.00 -17.90 -10.95
C GLY A 331 -8.17 -18.88 -10.85
N LYS A 332 -7.88 -20.18 -10.94
CA LYS A 332 -8.87 -21.26 -10.75
C LYS A 332 -9.41 -21.41 -9.33
N LEU A 333 -8.76 -20.80 -8.32
CA LEU A 333 -9.28 -20.73 -6.95
C LEU A 333 -10.37 -19.67 -6.80
N MET A 334 -10.51 -18.80 -7.79
CA MET A 334 -11.48 -17.71 -7.77
C MET A 334 -12.83 -18.16 -8.35
N ASP A 335 -13.91 -17.54 -7.87
CA ASP A 335 -15.24 -17.70 -8.42
C ASP A 335 -15.30 -17.27 -9.88
N LYS A 336 -15.88 -18.12 -10.75
CA LYS A 336 -15.95 -17.86 -12.20
C LYS A 336 -16.71 -16.57 -12.56
N GLY A 337 -17.76 -16.25 -11.79
CA GLY A 337 -18.53 -15.01 -11.98
C GLY A 337 -17.66 -13.81 -11.70
N ARG A 338 -16.91 -13.83 -10.58
CA ARG A 338 -15.97 -12.78 -10.20
C ARG A 338 -14.84 -12.61 -11.22
N VAL A 339 -14.27 -13.71 -11.71
CA VAL A 339 -13.26 -13.65 -12.78
C VAL A 339 -13.82 -12.95 -14.02
N LYS A 340 -15.03 -13.35 -14.47
CA LYS A 340 -15.69 -12.72 -15.63
C LYS A 340 -15.90 -11.23 -15.43
N GLU A 341 -16.40 -10.82 -14.26
CA GLU A 341 -16.61 -9.40 -13.93
C GLU A 341 -15.30 -8.61 -13.87
N THR A 342 -14.23 -9.21 -13.35
CA THR A 342 -12.92 -8.57 -13.27
C THR A 342 -12.32 -8.39 -14.66
N LEU A 343 -12.36 -9.41 -15.52
CA LEU A 343 -11.85 -9.31 -16.88
C LEU A 343 -12.64 -8.30 -17.72
N HIS A 344 -13.96 -8.24 -17.55
CA HIS A 344 -14.79 -7.20 -18.17
C HIS A 344 -14.39 -5.80 -17.70
N TYR A 345 -14.14 -5.64 -16.39
CA TYR A 345 -13.64 -4.39 -15.83
C TYR A 345 -12.29 -3.99 -16.44
N PHE A 346 -11.40 -4.94 -16.69
CA PHE A 346 -10.13 -4.67 -17.38
C PHE A 346 -10.33 -4.34 -18.85
N ASP A 347 -11.28 -4.96 -19.55
CA ASP A 347 -11.61 -4.62 -20.95
C ASP A 347 -12.02 -3.15 -21.10
N GLU A 348 -12.74 -2.59 -20.13
CA GLU A 348 -13.12 -1.16 -20.13
C GLU A 348 -11.89 -0.25 -20.06
N PHE A 349 -10.90 -0.61 -19.24
CA PHE A 349 -9.63 0.11 -19.19
C PHE A 349 -8.87 0.03 -20.52
N TYR A 350 -8.77 -1.16 -21.12
CA TYR A 350 -8.09 -1.31 -22.41
C TYR A 350 -8.82 -0.54 -23.53
N LYS A 351 -10.13 -0.46 -23.51
CA LYS A 351 -10.88 0.43 -24.43
C LYS A 351 -10.48 1.89 -24.22
N THR A 352 -10.34 2.31 -22.97
CA THR A 352 -9.96 3.70 -22.65
C THR A 352 -8.57 4.04 -23.15
N ILE A 353 -7.54 3.22 -22.86
CA ILE A 353 -6.16 3.56 -23.24
C ILE A 353 -5.90 3.41 -24.75
N ASN A 354 -6.73 2.64 -25.46
CA ASN A 354 -6.63 2.43 -26.92
C ASN A 354 -7.52 3.38 -27.74
N ASP A 355 -8.36 4.18 -27.08
CA ASP A 355 -9.04 5.34 -27.69
C ASP A 355 -8.32 6.63 -27.29
N ARG A 356 -7.69 7.28 -28.28
CA ARG A 356 -6.87 8.47 -28.05
C ARG A 356 -7.63 9.60 -27.33
N GLY A 357 -8.91 9.79 -27.69
CA GLY A 357 -9.77 10.81 -27.06
C GLY A 357 -10.12 10.45 -25.63
N ALA A 358 -10.46 9.18 -25.36
CA ALA A 358 -10.78 8.71 -24.03
C ALA A 358 -9.55 8.74 -23.11
N ALA A 359 -8.40 8.25 -23.58
CA ALA A 359 -7.14 8.31 -22.82
C ALA A 359 -6.78 9.74 -22.43
N LYS A 360 -6.91 10.67 -23.39
CA LYS A 360 -6.64 12.09 -23.16
C LYS A 360 -7.54 12.65 -22.06
N ARG A 361 -8.86 12.48 -22.16
CA ARG A 361 -9.82 13.03 -21.19
C ARG A 361 -9.73 12.36 -19.81
N SER A 362 -9.61 11.02 -19.77
CA SER A 362 -9.76 10.25 -18.53
C SER A 362 -8.46 10.10 -17.75
N ILE A 363 -7.29 10.31 -18.37
CA ILE A 363 -5.98 10.11 -17.76
C ILE A 363 -5.13 11.38 -17.89
N ILE A 364 -4.77 11.76 -19.11
CA ILE A 364 -3.76 12.79 -19.34
C ILE A 364 -4.23 14.19 -18.87
N GLU A 365 -5.48 14.57 -19.17
CA GLU A 365 -6.04 15.87 -18.76
C GLU A 365 -6.62 15.84 -17.33
N SER A 366 -6.86 14.65 -16.77
CA SER A 366 -7.38 14.46 -15.42
C SER A 366 -6.28 14.35 -14.36
N CYS A 367 -5.00 14.39 -14.75
CA CYS A 367 -3.88 14.26 -13.83
C CYS A 367 -3.84 15.40 -12.79
N VAL A 368 -3.32 15.08 -11.62
CA VAL A 368 -3.17 16.03 -10.51
C VAL A 368 -1.94 16.89 -10.74
N ARG A 369 -2.14 18.19 -10.89
CA ARG A 369 -1.02 19.14 -10.92
C ARG A 369 -0.64 19.51 -9.50
N PRO A 370 0.68 19.61 -9.16
CA PRO A 370 1.08 20.18 -7.90
C PRO A 370 0.43 21.58 -7.79
N SER A 371 -0.32 21.82 -6.72
CA SER A 371 -0.77 23.18 -6.44
C SER A 371 0.47 24.02 -6.24
N LEU A 372 0.68 25.03 -7.09
CA LEU A 372 1.59 26.12 -6.80
C LEU A 372 1.12 26.76 -5.48
N ARG A 373 1.71 26.34 -4.36
CA ARG A 373 1.50 26.95 -3.05
C ARG A 373 2.74 27.77 -2.70
#